data_538a0f7f7e6de5d526b86abb08b6ee4e
#
_entry.id   538a0f7f7e6de5d526b86abb08b6ee4e
#
_cell.length_a   1.000
_cell.length_b   1.000
_cell.length_c   1.000
_cell.angle_alpha   90.00
_cell.angle_beta   90.00
_cell.angle_gamma   90.00
#
_symmetry.space_group_name_H-M   'P 1'
#
loop_
_entity.id
_entity.type
_entity.pdbx_description
1 polymer ?
#
loop_
_entity_poly.entity_id
_entity_poly.type
_entity_poly.pdbx_seq_one_letter_code
_entity_poly.pdbx_strand_id
1 'polypeptide(L)'
;MCNACLIESVRRDAMSRRHLLMGAAVAGAAAVALGPVAARPALAASSGRVVDLTHAWDEAFPTFDGKPGIAYEPDKVFDRDGYQLWKLTIWEHSGTHVDAPLHFSADGVSVDQIPVGQLMCPLCIIDISAKAADDPNAAVDAEDVEAFIRDHGDIPAGALVAMRSGWAARVADTAYRGTSDGALAFPGFSRAATDLLAGMDVAGIGVDTLSLDPGNSADFAVHYSWLPGGRYGIENLAGLDDLPATGATIFVGAPKHKRGTGGPARVMAVV
;
A
#
# COMPACT_ATOMS: atom_id res chain seq x y z
N MET A 1 8.91 33.47 27.46
CA MET A 1 7.43 33.28 27.55
C MET A 1 7.17 31.80 27.76
N CYS A 2 6.43 31.47 28.81
CA CYS A 2 6.19 30.06 29.20
C CYS A 2 5.26 29.37 28.19
N ASN A 3 5.63 28.13 27.75
CA ASN A 3 4.82 27.33 26.82
C ASN A 3 3.38 27.13 27.28
N ALA A 4 3.10 27.12 28.57
CA ALA A 4 1.76 27.02 29.15
C ALA A 4 0.87 28.23 28.75
N CYS A 5 1.42 29.44 28.68
CA CYS A 5 0.68 30.63 28.29
C CYS A 5 0.30 30.64 26.79
N LEU A 6 1.15 30.02 25.94
CA LEU A 6 0.87 29.90 24.50
C LEU A 6 -0.27 28.90 24.24
N ILE A 7 -0.24 27.78 24.95
CA ILE A 7 -1.29 26.73 24.86
C ILE A 7 -2.64 27.27 25.36
N GLU A 8 -2.62 28.09 26.41
CA GLU A 8 -3.84 28.66 26.98
C GLU A 8 -4.42 29.77 26.07
N SER A 9 -3.57 30.53 25.34
CA SER A 9 -4.04 31.49 24.36
C SER A 9 -4.68 30.81 23.14
N VAL A 10 -4.07 29.73 22.64
CA VAL A 10 -4.62 28.90 21.53
C VAL A 10 -5.94 28.22 21.92
N ARG A 11 -6.09 27.80 23.18
CA ARG A 11 -7.38 27.28 23.69
C ARG A 11 -8.48 28.33 23.76
N ARG A 12 -8.15 29.59 24.07
CA ARG A 12 -9.12 30.70 24.10
C ARG A 12 -9.52 31.18 22.71
N ASP A 13 -8.59 31.10 21.74
CA ASP A 13 -8.81 31.51 20.34
C ASP A 13 -9.35 30.38 19.45
N ALA A 14 -9.57 29.18 19.98
CA ALA A 14 -10.30 28.14 19.26
C ALA A 14 -11.70 28.67 18.92
N MET A 15 -11.81 29.20 17.70
CA MET A 15 -13.03 29.80 17.17
C MET A 15 -14.19 28.85 17.36
N SER A 16 -15.14 29.26 18.18
CA SER A 16 -16.41 28.56 18.30
C SER A 16 -17.04 28.54 16.90
N ARG A 17 -17.70 27.43 16.53
CA ARG A 17 -18.43 27.31 15.24
C ARG A 17 -19.38 28.46 14.97
N ARG A 18 -19.79 29.24 16.01
CA ARG A 18 -20.60 30.45 15.92
C ARG A 18 -19.87 31.63 15.27
N HIS A 19 -18.56 31.80 15.44
CA HIS A 19 -17.78 32.89 14.82
C HIS A 19 -17.52 32.65 13.34
N LEU A 20 -17.43 31.36 12.91
CA LEU A 20 -17.29 31.02 11.49
C LEU A 20 -18.55 31.37 10.67
N LEU A 21 -19.73 31.30 11.30
CA LEU A 21 -21.02 31.62 10.64
C LEU A 21 -21.34 33.12 10.61
N MET A 22 -20.70 33.95 11.43
CA MET A 22 -20.92 35.41 11.43
C MET A 22 -20.00 36.17 10.48
N GLY A 23 -18.90 35.54 9.99
CA GLY A 23 -17.99 36.14 8.99
C GLY A 23 -18.50 36.12 7.55
N ALA A 24 -19.60 35.44 7.26
CA ALA A 24 -20.16 35.28 5.92
C ALA A 24 -21.18 36.36 5.50
N ALA A 25 -21.50 37.33 6.37
CA ALA A 25 -22.61 38.28 6.15
C ALA A 25 -22.19 39.70 5.71
N VAL A 26 -20.90 39.98 5.48
CA VAL A 26 -20.44 41.33 5.07
C VAL A 26 -19.52 41.27 3.84
N ALA A 27 -19.96 40.66 2.77
CA ALA A 27 -19.32 40.75 1.45
C ALA A 27 -20.41 40.95 0.37
N GLY A 28 -21.19 41.99 0.50
CA GLY A 28 -22.10 42.45 -0.53
C GLY A 28 -21.65 43.79 -1.05
N ALA A 29 -21.35 43.87 -2.36
CA ALA A 29 -21.17 45.09 -3.19
C ALA A 29 -19.72 45.49 -3.49
N ALA A 30 -19.08 44.77 -4.40
CA ALA A 30 -18.18 45.40 -5.41
C ALA A 30 -18.28 44.54 -6.69
N ALA A 31 -19.23 44.87 -7.56
CA ALA A 31 -19.28 44.36 -8.92
C ALA A 31 -18.19 45.00 -9.74
N VAL A 32 -17.03 44.36 -9.84
CA VAL A 32 -16.01 44.67 -10.85
C VAL A 32 -16.27 43.70 -12.02
N ALA A 33 -16.58 44.27 -13.18
CA ALA A 33 -16.77 43.56 -14.43
C ALA A 33 -15.46 42.87 -14.82
N LEU A 34 -15.33 41.59 -14.46
CA LEU A 34 -14.35 40.68 -15.04
C LEU A 34 -15.02 39.95 -16.19
N GLY A 35 -14.43 40.05 -17.40
CA GLY A 35 -14.87 39.36 -18.61
C GLY A 35 -14.98 37.82 -18.39
N PRO A 36 -15.58 37.06 -19.33
CA PRO A 36 -15.85 35.66 -19.14
C PRO A 36 -14.56 34.90 -18.92
N VAL A 37 -14.25 34.61 -17.65
CA VAL A 37 -13.26 33.60 -17.30
C VAL A 37 -13.88 32.27 -17.78
N ALA A 38 -13.32 31.71 -18.84
CA ALA A 38 -13.70 30.37 -19.28
C ALA A 38 -13.65 29.47 -18.06
N ALA A 39 -14.83 28.99 -17.62
CA ALA A 39 -14.93 28.01 -16.57
C ALA A 39 -14.07 26.82 -17.01
N ARG A 40 -12.95 26.60 -16.33
CA ARG A 40 -12.25 25.32 -16.44
C ARG A 40 -13.29 24.25 -16.13
N PRO A 41 -13.45 23.22 -16.98
CA PRO A 41 -14.33 22.13 -16.64
C PRO A 41 -13.84 21.64 -15.28
N ALA A 42 -14.71 21.73 -14.27
CA ALA A 42 -14.49 20.98 -13.04
C ALA A 42 -14.28 19.54 -13.50
N LEU A 43 -13.13 18.96 -13.20
CA LEU A 43 -12.95 17.53 -13.28
C LEU A 43 -14.17 16.99 -12.54
N ALA A 44 -15.12 16.41 -13.29
CA ALA A 44 -16.22 15.69 -12.71
C ALA A 44 -15.53 14.70 -11.76
N ALA A 45 -15.76 14.86 -10.45
CA ALA A 45 -15.33 13.85 -9.52
C ALA A 45 -16.00 12.57 -10.03
N SER A 46 -15.22 11.70 -10.66
CA SER A 46 -15.69 10.37 -10.93
C SER A 46 -16.15 9.86 -9.59
N SER A 47 -17.39 9.42 -9.50
CA SER A 47 -17.95 8.79 -8.30
C SER A 47 -17.30 7.42 -8.07
N GLY A 48 -16.01 7.31 -8.37
CA GLY A 48 -15.23 6.10 -8.21
C GLY A 48 -15.18 5.71 -6.73
N ARG A 49 -15.53 4.48 -6.44
CA ARG A 49 -15.40 3.91 -5.11
C ARG A 49 -13.92 3.76 -4.78
N VAL A 50 -13.49 4.29 -3.65
CA VAL A 50 -12.14 4.09 -3.12
C VAL A 50 -12.16 2.85 -2.21
N VAL A 51 -11.23 1.94 -2.45
CA VAL A 51 -11.01 0.74 -1.64
C VAL A 51 -9.66 0.86 -0.95
N ASP A 52 -9.64 0.63 0.36
CA ASP A 52 -8.42 0.59 1.16
C ASP A 52 -7.78 -0.78 1.03
N LEU A 53 -6.55 -0.84 0.56
CA LEU A 53 -5.79 -2.07 0.38
C LEU A 53 -4.71 -2.25 1.47
N THR A 54 -4.88 -1.60 2.62
CA THR A 54 -3.89 -1.54 3.69
C THR A 54 -4.44 -2.14 4.97
N HIS A 55 -3.72 -3.06 5.58
CA HIS A 55 -4.03 -3.51 6.93
C HIS A 55 -3.70 -2.44 7.97
N ALA A 56 -4.57 -2.27 8.97
CA ALA A 56 -4.16 -1.66 10.23
C ALA A 56 -3.18 -2.61 10.93
N TRP A 57 -2.09 -2.08 11.48
CA TRP A 57 -1.05 -2.90 12.07
C TRP A 57 -0.51 -2.30 13.37
N ASP A 58 -0.05 -3.17 14.24
CA ASP A 58 0.53 -2.90 15.54
C ASP A 58 1.62 -3.93 15.84
N GLU A 59 2.07 -4.01 17.09
CA GLU A 59 3.11 -4.96 17.53
C GLU A 59 2.71 -6.43 17.36
N ALA A 60 1.42 -6.73 17.25
CA ALA A 60 0.90 -8.09 17.07
C ALA A 60 0.74 -8.48 15.60
N PHE A 61 0.90 -7.55 14.64
CA PHE A 61 0.81 -7.86 13.22
C PHE A 61 1.85 -8.92 12.82
N PRO A 62 1.45 -9.98 12.11
CA PRO A 62 2.36 -11.05 11.71
C PRO A 62 3.48 -10.51 10.80
N THR A 63 4.71 -10.94 11.07
CA THR A 63 5.89 -10.61 10.27
C THR A 63 6.60 -11.87 9.80
N PHE A 64 7.43 -11.75 8.78
CA PHE A 64 8.14 -12.89 8.19
C PHE A 64 9.03 -13.60 9.23
N ASP A 65 9.74 -12.88 10.08
CA ASP A 65 10.62 -13.43 11.12
C ASP A 65 9.91 -13.70 12.47
N GLY A 66 8.62 -13.34 12.59
CA GLY A 66 7.81 -13.55 13.79
C GLY A 66 8.12 -12.60 14.95
N LYS A 67 8.86 -11.50 14.71
CA LYS A 67 9.12 -10.45 15.70
C LYS A 67 8.24 -9.24 15.41
N PRO A 68 7.90 -8.41 16.43
CA PRO A 68 7.15 -7.19 16.21
C PRO A 68 7.80 -6.28 15.17
N GLY A 69 7.02 -5.89 14.15
CA GLY A 69 7.47 -5.00 13.07
C GLY A 69 7.42 -3.52 13.42
N ILE A 70 6.75 -3.17 14.52
CA ILE A 70 6.64 -1.81 15.03
C ILE A 70 6.72 -1.83 16.57
N ALA A 71 7.25 -0.74 17.15
CA ALA A 71 7.19 -0.49 18.57
C ALA A 71 6.80 0.97 18.82
N TYR A 72 5.99 1.21 19.84
CA TYR A 72 5.46 2.51 20.23
C TYR A 72 6.10 2.97 21.54
N GLU A 73 6.70 4.15 21.54
CA GLU A 73 7.23 4.82 22.72
C GLU A 73 6.48 6.16 22.90
N PRO A 74 5.74 6.37 24.03
CA PRO A 74 5.05 7.64 24.24
C PRO A 74 6.06 8.74 24.54
N ASP A 75 6.15 9.76 23.69
CA ASP A 75 6.97 10.96 23.93
C ASP A 75 6.17 12.03 24.65
N LYS A 76 4.91 12.26 24.24
CA LYS A 76 3.97 13.18 24.89
C LYS A 76 2.66 12.47 25.19
N VAL A 77 2.06 12.80 26.35
CA VAL A 77 0.75 12.28 26.76
C VAL A 77 -0.19 13.43 27.06
N PHE A 78 -1.47 13.28 26.66
CA PHE A 78 -2.43 14.37 26.63
C PHE A 78 -2.61 15.03 28.01
N ASP A 79 -2.68 14.25 29.09
CA ASP A 79 -2.94 14.76 30.44
C ASP A 79 -1.79 15.63 30.97
N ARG A 80 -0.56 15.34 30.59
CA ARG A 80 0.64 16.09 31.05
C ARG A 80 1.00 17.22 30.09
N ASP A 81 0.98 16.93 28.77
CA ASP A 81 1.58 17.79 27.76
C ASP A 81 0.53 18.55 26.92
N GLY A 82 -0.77 18.20 27.03
CA GLY A 82 -1.87 18.82 26.29
C GLY A 82 -2.00 18.33 24.84
N TYR A 83 -1.19 17.36 24.42
CA TYR A 83 -1.29 16.67 23.13
C TYR A 83 -0.60 15.29 23.23
N GLN A 84 -0.88 14.43 22.23
CA GLN A 84 -0.34 13.08 22.16
C GLN A 84 0.73 13.02 21.07
N LEU A 85 1.88 12.40 21.37
CA LEU A 85 2.94 12.13 20.40
C LEU A 85 3.59 10.78 20.71
N TRP A 86 3.71 9.96 19.68
CA TRP A 86 4.42 8.69 19.74
C TRP A 86 5.74 8.79 18.97
N LYS A 87 6.80 8.21 19.50
CA LYS A 87 7.99 7.81 18.75
C LYS A 87 7.80 6.37 18.32
N LEU A 88 8.01 6.10 17.03
CA LEU A 88 7.87 4.78 16.46
C LEU A 88 9.24 4.23 16.07
N THR A 89 9.48 2.97 16.38
CA THR A 89 10.55 2.18 15.78
C THR A 89 9.91 1.17 14.85
N ILE A 90 10.28 1.19 13.57
CA ILE A 90 9.60 0.45 12.49
C ILE A 90 10.65 -0.32 11.70
N TRP A 91 10.38 -1.59 11.42
CA TRP A 91 11.06 -2.33 10.37
C TRP A 91 10.44 -1.98 9.02
N GLU A 92 11.29 -1.72 8.00
CA GLU A 92 10.82 -1.31 6.67
C GLU A 92 9.85 -2.32 6.06
N HIS A 93 10.12 -3.62 6.24
CA HIS A 93 9.33 -4.72 5.69
C HIS A 93 8.36 -5.28 6.75
N SER A 94 7.34 -4.50 7.08
CA SER A 94 6.30 -4.90 8.05
C SER A 94 4.97 -4.19 7.77
N GLY A 95 3.85 -4.83 8.13
CA GLY A 95 2.53 -4.39 7.73
C GLY A 95 2.33 -4.47 6.21
N THR A 96 1.36 -3.75 5.65
CA THR A 96 1.29 -3.52 4.20
C THR A 96 2.42 -2.59 3.80
N HIS A 97 3.36 -3.05 2.97
CA HIS A 97 4.58 -2.31 2.66
C HIS A 97 5.04 -2.50 1.22
N VAL A 98 5.94 -1.64 0.80
CA VAL A 98 6.61 -1.68 -0.51
C VAL A 98 8.01 -2.24 -0.35
N ASP A 99 8.42 -3.13 -1.26
CA ASP A 99 9.80 -3.54 -1.49
C ASP A 99 10.37 -2.75 -2.65
N ALA A 100 11.42 -1.98 -2.40
CA ALA A 100 12.14 -1.28 -3.45
C ALA A 100 13.19 -2.20 -4.11
N PRO A 101 13.64 -1.91 -5.33
CA PRO A 101 14.74 -2.64 -5.97
C PRO A 101 15.99 -2.82 -5.10
N LEU A 102 16.31 -1.82 -4.27
CA LEU A 102 17.45 -1.87 -3.35
C LEU A 102 17.37 -3.02 -2.33
N HIS A 103 16.17 -3.57 -2.07
CA HIS A 103 16.00 -4.67 -1.11
C HIS A 103 16.80 -5.92 -1.48
N PHE A 104 16.80 -6.30 -2.77
CA PHE A 104 17.51 -7.47 -3.27
C PHE A 104 18.55 -7.15 -4.37
N SER A 105 18.89 -5.87 -4.55
CA SER A 105 19.93 -5.43 -5.48
C SER A 105 20.75 -4.29 -4.88
N ALA A 106 22.05 -4.52 -4.70
CA ALA A 106 22.94 -3.51 -4.13
C ALA A 106 23.00 -2.21 -4.98
N ASP A 107 22.76 -2.33 -6.28
CA ASP A 107 22.73 -1.21 -7.24
C ASP A 107 21.29 -0.77 -7.55
N GLY A 108 20.30 -1.34 -6.88
CA GLY A 108 18.88 -1.00 -7.05
C GLY A 108 18.54 0.40 -6.53
N VAL A 109 17.50 1.00 -7.09
CA VAL A 109 17.00 2.28 -6.58
C VAL A 109 16.33 2.10 -5.23
N SER A 110 16.53 3.07 -4.32
CA SER A 110 15.87 3.11 -3.02
C SER A 110 14.41 3.56 -3.16
N VAL A 111 13.61 3.31 -2.12
CA VAL A 111 12.17 3.58 -2.13
C VAL A 111 11.82 5.02 -2.49
N ASP A 112 12.64 6.00 -2.08
CA ASP A 112 12.44 7.41 -2.43
C ASP A 112 12.72 7.74 -3.90
N GLN A 113 13.33 6.82 -4.64
CA GLN A 113 13.70 6.97 -6.06
C GLN A 113 12.76 6.23 -7.01
N ILE A 114 11.82 5.41 -6.50
CA ILE A 114 10.80 4.79 -7.35
C ILE A 114 10.03 5.90 -8.10
N PRO A 115 9.93 5.81 -9.45
CA PRO A 115 9.23 6.84 -10.23
C PRO A 115 7.76 6.95 -9.80
N VAL A 116 7.31 8.17 -9.47
CA VAL A 116 5.95 8.40 -8.96
C VAL A 116 4.86 7.94 -9.93
N GLY A 117 5.14 7.93 -11.23
CA GLY A 117 4.22 7.42 -12.25
C GLY A 117 3.98 5.90 -12.15
N GLN A 118 4.92 5.15 -11.55
CA GLN A 118 4.74 3.72 -11.30
C GLN A 118 3.93 3.44 -10.02
N LEU A 119 3.83 4.43 -9.12
CA LEU A 119 3.07 4.32 -7.86
C LEU A 119 1.59 4.68 -8.04
N MET A 120 1.19 5.09 -9.24
CA MET A 120 -0.19 5.34 -9.64
C MET A 120 -0.40 4.74 -11.03
N CYS A 121 -0.97 3.54 -11.11
CA CYS A 121 -1.01 2.76 -12.34
C CYS A 121 -2.25 1.86 -12.43
N PRO A 122 -2.55 1.26 -13.61
CA PRO A 122 -3.58 0.25 -13.72
C PRO A 122 -3.31 -0.92 -12.79
N LEU A 123 -4.38 -1.47 -12.19
CA LEU A 123 -4.33 -2.66 -11.34
C LEU A 123 -4.96 -3.83 -12.08
N CYS A 124 -4.23 -4.94 -12.16
CA CYS A 124 -4.71 -6.25 -12.58
C CYS A 124 -4.66 -7.22 -11.40
N ILE A 125 -5.69 -8.03 -11.19
CA ILE A 125 -5.78 -8.97 -10.07
C ILE A 125 -5.92 -10.38 -10.60
N ILE A 126 -4.91 -11.22 -10.34
CA ILE A 126 -4.92 -12.66 -10.64
C ILE A 126 -5.42 -13.40 -9.39
N ASP A 127 -6.54 -14.08 -9.52
CA ASP A 127 -7.17 -14.82 -8.43
C ASP A 127 -6.72 -16.28 -8.42
N ILE A 128 -5.99 -16.66 -7.38
CA ILE A 128 -5.60 -18.04 -7.10
C ILE A 128 -6.21 -18.59 -5.80
N SER A 129 -7.29 -17.99 -5.30
CA SER A 129 -7.89 -18.36 -4.02
C SER A 129 -8.30 -19.84 -3.95
N ALA A 130 -8.75 -20.42 -5.06
CA ALA A 130 -9.06 -21.84 -5.17
C ALA A 130 -7.80 -22.72 -5.01
N LYS A 131 -6.68 -22.34 -5.70
CA LYS A 131 -5.39 -23.04 -5.55
C LYS A 131 -4.85 -22.92 -4.12
N ALA A 132 -4.95 -21.73 -3.52
CA ALA A 132 -4.50 -21.45 -2.16
C ALA A 132 -5.32 -22.16 -1.07
N ALA A 133 -6.56 -22.50 -1.36
CA ALA A 133 -7.38 -23.32 -0.45
C ALA A 133 -6.91 -24.78 -0.38
N ASP A 134 -6.39 -25.31 -1.49
CA ASP A 134 -5.90 -26.70 -1.59
C ASP A 134 -4.42 -26.83 -1.18
N ASP A 135 -3.59 -25.79 -1.50
CA ASP A 135 -2.17 -25.76 -1.17
C ASP A 135 -1.79 -24.40 -0.56
N PRO A 136 -1.38 -24.36 0.72
CA PRO A 136 -0.95 -23.12 1.36
C PRO A 136 0.31 -22.50 0.73
N ASN A 137 1.07 -23.24 -0.07
CA ASN A 137 2.23 -22.72 -0.82
C ASN A 137 1.94 -22.59 -2.32
N ALA A 138 0.67 -22.47 -2.69
CA ALA A 138 0.28 -22.20 -4.06
C ALA A 138 0.97 -20.95 -4.62
N ALA A 139 1.26 -20.95 -5.91
CA ALA A 139 1.84 -19.79 -6.57
C ALA A 139 1.01 -19.37 -7.79
N VAL A 140 1.07 -18.08 -8.12
CA VAL A 140 0.72 -17.62 -9.46
C VAL A 140 1.76 -18.16 -10.42
N ASP A 141 1.34 -19.01 -11.34
CA ASP A 141 2.18 -19.60 -12.38
C ASP A 141 2.04 -18.85 -13.71
N ALA A 142 2.87 -19.19 -14.70
CA ALA A 142 2.77 -18.62 -16.04
C ALA A 142 1.41 -18.90 -16.67
N GLU A 143 0.85 -20.09 -16.45
CA GLU A 143 -0.47 -20.49 -16.91
C GLU A 143 -1.59 -19.62 -16.33
N ASP A 144 -1.48 -19.17 -15.07
CA ASP A 144 -2.46 -18.24 -14.47
C ASP A 144 -2.40 -16.87 -15.15
N VAL A 145 -1.19 -16.39 -15.47
CA VAL A 145 -0.99 -15.13 -16.22
C VAL A 145 -1.59 -15.24 -17.61
N GLU A 146 -1.33 -16.34 -18.34
CA GLU A 146 -1.88 -16.59 -19.67
C GLU A 146 -3.41 -16.74 -19.61
N ALA A 147 -3.94 -17.40 -18.58
CA ALA A 147 -5.38 -17.51 -18.38
C ALA A 147 -6.01 -16.14 -18.11
N PHE A 148 -5.39 -15.32 -17.29
CA PHE A 148 -5.83 -13.94 -17.04
C PHE A 148 -5.91 -13.13 -18.34
N ILE A 149 -4.87 -13.19 -19.18
CA ILE A 149 -4.83 -12.46 -20.46
C ILE A 149 -5.95 -12.96 -21.40
N ARG A 150 -6.14 -14.27 -21.49
CA ARG A 150 -7.21 -14.86 -22.31
C ARG A 150 -8.60 -14.40 -21.88
N ASP A 151 -8.83 -14.30 -20.57
CA ASP A 151 -10.16 -14.09 -19.98
C ASP A 151 -10.49 -12.58 -19.80
N HIS A 152 -9.46 -11.73 -19.63
CA HIS A 152 -9.61 -10.31 -19.29
C HIS A 152 -8.90 -9.34 -20.26
N GLY A 153 -8.15 -9.86 -21.23
CA GLY A 153 -7.34 -9.06 -22.15
C GLY A 153 -5.94 -8.77 -21.65
N ASP A 154 -5.18 -8.04 -22.47
CA ASP A 154 -3.77 -7.77 -22.21
C ASP A 154 -3.54 -6.99 -20.90
N ILE A 155 -2.49 -7.33 -20.19
CA ILE A 155 -2.01 -6.57 -19.03
C ILE A 155 -1.35 -5.28 -19.55
N PRO A 156 -1.83 -4.08 -19.14
CA PRO A 156 -1.25 -2.83 -19.62
C PRO A 156 0.21 -2.66 -19.18
N ALA A 157 1.07 -2.15 -20.06
CA ALA A 157 2.42 -1.75 -19.69
C ALA A 157 2.37 -0.74 -18.53
N GLY A 158 3.28 -0.88 -17.59
CA GLY A 158 3.32 -0.07 -16.38
C GLY A 158 2.26 -0.41 -15.32
N ALA A 159 1.46 -1.48 -15.51
CA ALA A 159 0.49 -1.93 -14.52
C ALA A 159 1.16 -2.54 -13.27
N LEU A 160 0.41 -2.59 -12.17
CA LEU A 160 0.68 -3.49 -11.05
C LEU A 160 -0.19 -4.74 -11.19
N VAL A 161 0.42 -5.91 -11.03
CA VAL A 161 -0.30 -7.20 -11.01
C VAL A 161 -0.33 -7.71 -9.57
N ALA A 162 -1.53 -7.80 -8.99
CA ALA A 162 -1.74 -8.31 -7.64
C ALA A 162 -2.24 -9.75 -7.66
N MET A 163 -1.68 -10.59 -6.79
CA MET A 163 -2.21 -11.90 -6.46
C MET A 163 -3.30 -11.74 -5.40
N ARG A 164 -4.47 -12.32 -5.65
CA ARG A 164 -5.51 -12.56 -4.67
C ARG A 164 -5.53 -14.04 -4.31
N SER A 165 -5.14 -14.36 -3.10
CA SER A 165 -5.14 -15.74 -2.58
C SER A 165 -6.21 -15.97 -1.51
N GLY A 166 -6.89 -14.90 -1.05
CA GLY A 166 -7.80 -14.93 0.09
C GLY A 166 -7.07 -14.97 1.43
N TRP A 167 -5.74 -14.80 1.42
CA TRP A 167 -4.92 -14.89 2.63
C TRP A 167 -5.12 -13.71 3.56
N ALA A 168 -5.40 -12.51 3.04
CA ALA A 168 -5.64 -11.30 3.83
C ALA A 168 -6.70 -11.49 4.94
N ALA A 169 -7.72 -12.32 4.70
CA ALA A 169 -8.75 -12.62 5.68
C ALA A 169 -8.24 -13.37 6.92
N ARG A 170 -7.04 -13.97 6.84
CA ARG A 170 -6.41 -14.76 7.90
C ARG A 170 -5.43 -13.96 8.77
N VAL A 171 -5.29 -12.66 8.55
CA VAL A 171 -4.25 -11.83 9.20
C VAL A 171 -4.27 -11.90 10.74
N ALA A 172 -5.44 -12.13 11.34
CA ALA A 172 -5.60 -12.33 12.78
C ALA A 172 -5.34 -13.79 13.24
N ASP A 173 -5.11 -14.71 12.31
CA ASP A 173 -4.88 -16.12 12.59
C ASP A 173 -3.37 -16.41 12.62
N THR A 174 -2.95 -17.29 13.52
CA THR A 174 -1.56 -17.81 13.53
C THR A 174 -1.19 -18.50 12.22
N ALA A 175 -2.17 -19.07 11.52
CA ALA A 175 -2.00 -19.67 10.20
C ALA A 175 -1.68 -18.66 9.08
N TYR A 176 -1.81 -17.36 9.32
CA TYR A 176 -1.37 -16.35 8.35
C TYR A 176 0.12 -16.48 8.00
N ARG A 177 0.94 -16.76 8.99
CA ARG A 177 2.39 -16.92 8.83
C ARG A 177 2.79 -18.32 8.38
N GLY A 178 2.04 -19.35 8.75
CA GLY A 178 2.46 -20.71 8.41
C GLY A 178 1.77 -21.80 9.19
N THR A 179 2.44 -22.93 9.30
CA THR A 179 1.96 -24.15 9.94
C THR A 179 2.19 -24.13 11.46
N SER A 180 1.51 -25.01 12.17
CA SER A 180 1.58 -25.12 13.64
C SER A 180 2.96 -25.52 14.18
N ASP A 181 3.83 -26.08 13.34
CA ASP A 181 5.22 -26.43 13.68
C ASP A 181 6.20 -25.26 13.46
N GLY A 182 5.68 -24.10 13.02
CA GLY A 182 6.46 -22.87 12.82
C GLY A 182 7.08 -22.72 11.42
N ALA A 183 6.83 -23.67 10.51
CA ALA A 183 7.23 -23.52 9.12
C ALA A 183 6.42 -22.42 8.43
N LEU A 184 7.05 -21.62 7.57
CA LEU A 184 6.34 -20.66 6.75
C LEU A 184 5.56 -21.39 5.66
N ALA A 185 4.29 -20.99 5.48
CA ALA A 185 3.42 -21.56 4.45
C ALA A 185 2.33 -20.55 4.10
N PHE A 186 2.48 -19.90 2.97
CA PHE A 186 1.56 -18.92 2.38
C PHE A 186 1.80 -18.81 0.88
N PRO A 187 0.79 -18.41 0.08
CA PRO A 187 0.92 -18.25 -1.36
C PRO A 187 1.88 -17.12 -1.78
N GLY A 188 2.37 -17.20 -3.02
CA GLY A 188 3.21 -16.19 -3.64
C GLY A 188 3.17 -16.26 -5.16
N PHE A 189 4.18 -15.67 -5.81
CA PHE A 189 4.42 -15.82 -7.24
C PHE A 189 5.44 -16.92 -7.51
N SER A 190 5.36 -17.54 -8.69
CA SER A 190 6.46 -18.35 -9.22
C SER A 190 7.41 -17.45 -10.01
N ARG A 191 8.66 -17.90 -10.13
CA ARG A 191 9.64 -17.23 -10.97
C ARG A 191 9.18 -17.18 -12.44
N ALA A 192 8.59 -18.25 -12.95
CA ALA A 192 8.12 -18.31 -14.33
C ALA A 192 7.04 -17.23 -14.61
N ALA A 193 6.12 -17.00 -13.67
CA ALA A 193 5.13 -15.94 -13.80
C ALA A 193 5.78 -14.55 -13.79
N THR A 194 6.73 -14.30 -12.88
CA THR A 194 7.41 -13.00 -12.81
C THR A 194 8.31 -12.73 -14.00
N ASP A 195 8.98 -13.74 -14.56
CA ASP A 195 9.75 -13.61 -15.80
C ASP A 195 8.84 -13.26 -17.00
N LEU A 196 7.64 -13.86 -17.07
CA LEU A 196 6.63 -13.53 -18.07
C LEU A 196 6.12 -12.09 -17.92
N LEU A 197 5.73 -11.68 -16.70
CA LEU A 197 5.26 -10.33 -16.39
C LEU A 197 6.37 -9.27 -16.64
N ALA A 198 7.62 -9.60 -16.37
CA ALA A 198 8.75 -8.73 -16.67
C ALA A 198 8.89 -8.45 -18.17
N GLY A 199 8.58 -9.43 -19.01
CA GLY A 199 8.54 -9.27 -20.47
C GLY A 199 7.39 -8.39 -20.99
N MET A 200 6.37 -8.14 -20.15
CA MET A 200 5.20 -7.30 -20.46
C MET A 200 5.32 -5.86 -19.94
N ASP A 201 6.50 -5.46 -19.45
CA ASP A 201 6.77 -4.14 -18.87
C ASP A 201 5.86 -3.80 -17.67
N VAL A 202 5.54 -4.78 -16.83
CA VAL A 202 4.79 -4.60 -15.57
C VAL A 202 5.68 -3.85 -14.57
N ALA A 203 5.16 -2.80 -13.94
CA ALA A 203 5.91 -1.94 -13.04
C ALA A 203 6.10 -2.54 -11.63
N GLY A 204 5.10 -3.29 -11.15
CA GLY A 204 5.10 -3.88 -9.82
C GLY A 204 4.25 -5.13 -9.72
N ILE A 205 4.55 -5.98 -8.74
CA ILE A 205 3.68 -7.07 -8.32
C ILE A 205 3.24 -6.86 -6.87
N GLY A 206 2.12 -7.45 -6.48
CA GLY A 206 1.62 -7.36 -5.11
C GLY A 206 1.02 -8.67 -4.64
N VAL A 207 1.08 -8.93 -3.34
CA VAL A 207 0.53 -10.13 -2.72
C VAL A 207 -0.26 -9.80 -1.46
N ASP A 208 -1.27 -10.59 -1.15
CA ASP A 208 -2.03 -10.53 0.10
C ASP A 208 -1.42 -11.41 1.22
N THR A 209 -0.13 -11.71 1.10
CA THR A 209 0.67 -12.59 1.97
C THR A 209 1.94 -11.89 2.45
N LEU A 210 2.73 -12.57 3.29
CA LEU A 210 3.95 -12.06 3.94
C LEU A 210 5.17 -11.96 3.02
N SER A 211 5.12 -12.49 1.81
CA SER A 211 6.24 -12.46 0.87
C SER A 211 5.77 -12.60 -0.57
N LEU A 212 6.51 -11.97 -1.49
CA LEU A 212 6.33 -12.17 -2.94
C LEU A 212 6.57 -13.64 -3.34
N ASP A 213 7.51 -14.32 -2.68
CA ASP A 213 7.75 -15.75 -2.81
C ASP A 213 6.77 -16.55 -1.94
N PRO A 214 6.41 -17.79 -2.31
CA PRO A 214 5.68 -18.70 -1.43
C PRO A 214 6.41 -18.96 -0.11
N GLY A 215 5.67 -19.27 0.96
CA GLY A 215 6.23 -19.44 2.30
C GLY A 215 7.32 -20.50 2.42
N ASN A 216 7.28 -21.54 1.59
CA ASN A 216 8.29 -22.61 1.53
C ASN A 216 9.49 -22.29 0.62
N SER A 217 9.58 -21.09 0.05
CA SER A 217 10.73 -20.68 -0.78
C SER A 217 12.01 -20.68 0.06
N ALA A 218 13.01 -21.41 -0.40
CA ALA A 218 14.32 -21.51 0.26
C ALA A 218 15.35 -20.50 -0.27
N ASP A 219 15.09 -19.89 -1.43
CA ASP A 219 16.05 -19.12 -2.20
C ASP A 219 15.56 -17.73 -2.64
N PHE A 220 14.33 -17.34 -2.28
CA PHE A 220 13.74 -16.07 -2.68
C PHE A 220 13.81 -15.80 -4.18
N ALA A 221 13.50 -16.83 -4.99
CA ALA A 221 13.66 -16.80 -6.44
C ALA A 221 12.91 -15.65 -7.11
N VAL A 222 11.74 -15.27 -6.58
CA VAL A 222 10.95 -14.14 -7.07
C VAL A 222 11.62 -12.82 -6.72
N HIS A 223 11.99 -12.58 -5.45
CA HIS A 223 12.70 -11.37 -5.06
C HIS A 223 13.96 -11.15 -5.89
N TYR A 224 14.79 -12.19 -6.04
CA TYR A 224 16.05 -12.12 -6.80
C TYR A 224 15.85 -11.94 -8.32
N SER A 225 14.71 -12.32 -8.89
CA SER A 225 14.44 -12.11 -10.32
C SER A 225 13.73 -10.79 -10.58
N TRP A 226 12.84 -10.34 -9.67
CA TRP A 226 11.95 -9.22 -9.88
C TRP A 226 12.57 -7.87 -9.53
N LEU A 227 13.05 -7.73 -8.28
CA LEU A 227 13.53 -6.45 -7.76
C LEU A 227 14.77 -5.92 -8.48
N PRO A 228 15.81 -6.75 -8.82
CA PRO A 228 16.95 -6.26 -9.58
C PRO A 228 16.62 -5.74 -10.98
N GLY A 229 15.44 -6.11 -11.52
CA GLY A 229 14.91 -5.58 -12.78
C GLY A 229 14.39 -4.14 -12.71
N GLY A 230 14.57 -3.45 -11.57
CA GLY A 230 14.10 -2.07 -11.36
C GLY A 230 12.61 -1.97 -11.06
N ARG A 231 11.97 -3.07 -10.69
CA ARG A 231 10.55 -3.19 -10.36
C ARG A 231 10.35 -3.24 -8.86
N TYR A 232 9.18 -2.88 -8.36
CA TYR A 232 8.87 -2.94 -6.93
C TYR A 232 7.89 -4.07 -6.61
N GLY A 233 7.83 -4.44 -5.33
CA GLY A 233 6.86 -5.37 -4.76
C GLY A 233 5.96 -4.69 -3.74
N ILE A 234 4.79 -5.28 -3.47
CA ILE A 234 3.94 -4.91 -2.34
C ILE A 234 3.53 -6.20 -1.62
N GLU A 235 3.73 -6.23 -0.32
CA GLU A 235 3.35 -7.35 0.51
C GLU A 235 2.24 -6.98 1.50
N ASN A 236 1.48 -7.98 1.94
CA ASN A 236 0.38 -7.83 2.88
C ASN A 236 -0.71 -6.86 2.38
N LEU A 237 -1.14 -6.99 1.11
CA LEU A 237 -2.30 -6.26 0.61
C LEU A 237 -3.58 -6.75 1.30
N ALA A 238 -4.51 -5.82 1.55
CA ALA A 238 -5.85 -6.07 2.03
C ALA A 238 -6.89 -5.77 0.93
N GLY A 239 -8.15 -6.14 1.15
CA GLY A 239 -9.30 -5.64 0.39
C GLY A 239 -9.34 -5.97 -1.10
N LEU A 240 -8.52 -6.91 -1.58
CA LEU A 240 -8.52 -7.31 -3.00
C LEU A 240 -9.83 -7.98 -3.42
N ASP A 241 -10.57 -8.59 -2.49
CA ASP A 241 -11.87 -9.22 -2.74
C ASP A 241 -12.95 -8.22 -3.18
N ASP A 242 -12.77 -6.94 -2.83
CA ASP A 242 -13.70 -5.88 -3.17
C ASP A 242 -13.48 -5.29 -4.57
N LEU A 243 -12.50 -5.79 -5.32
CA LEU A 243 -12.08 -5.23 -6.60
C LEU A 243 -12.35 -6.18 -7.78
N PRO A 244 -12.65 -5.64 -8.97
CA PRO A 244 -12.69 -6.43 -10.19
C PRO A 244 -11.27 -6.85 -10.63
N ALA A 245 -11.19 -7.86 -11.48
CA ALA A 245 -9.92 -8.34 -12.03
C ALA A 245 -9.16 -7.26 -12.82
N THR A 246 -9.86 -6.34 -13.46
CA THR A 246 -9.31 -5.20 -14.24
C THR A 246 -10.15 -3.94 -14.06
N GLY A 247 -9.64 -2.78 -14.53
CA GLY A 247 -10.36 -1.51 -14.54
C GLY A 247 -10.16 -0.62 -13.33
N ALA A 248 -9.49 -1.11 -12.26
CA ALA A 248 -9.10 -0.30 -11.13
C ALA A 248 -7.77 0.44 -11.39
N THR A 249 -7.60 1.59 -10.74
CA THR A 249 -6.31 2.29 -10.62
C THR A 249 -5.82 2.17 -9.19
N ILE A 250 -4.59 1.68 -9.01
CA ILE A 250 -3.94 1.59 -7.70
C ILE A 250 -3.11 2.85 -7.41
N PHE A 251 -3.10 3.25 -6.15
CA PHE A 251 -2.28 4.33 -5.58
C PHE A 251 -1.45 3.76 -4.45
N VAL A 252 -0.15 3.83 -4.58
CA VAL A 252 0.81 3.30 -3.61
C VAL A 252 1.48 4.46 -2.89
N GLY A 253 1.10 4.70 -1.65
CA GLY A 253 1.68 5.72 -0.79
C GLY A 253 3.03 5.28 -0.20
N ALA A 254 4.01 4.98 -1.07
CA ALA A 254 5.34 4.58 -0.63
C ALA A 254 6.03 5.68 0.17
N PRO A 255 6.78 5.36 1.24
CA PRO A 255 7.52 6.35 2.00
C PRO A 255 8.66 6.94 1.17
N LYS A 256 9.04 8.20 1.48
CA LYS A 256 10.07 8.91 0.71
C LYS A 256 11.32 9.19 1.54
N HIS A 257 11.77 8.22 2.32
CA HIS A 257 13.03 8.32 3.05
C HIS A 257 14.19 7.78 2.21
N LYS A 258 15.32 8.50 2.23
CA LYS A 258 16.50 8.16 1.43
C LYS A 258 17.13 6.84 1.88
N ARG A 259 17.63 6.07 0.93
CA ARG A 259 18.36 4.81 1.15
C ARG A 259 17.48 3.69 1.71
N GLY A 260 16.15 3.87 1.74
CA GLY A 260 15.24 2.84 2.19
C GLY A 260 15.16 1.68 1.21
N THR A 261 15.18 0.46 1.74
CA THR A 261 14.99 -0.77 0.95
C THR A 261 13.50 -1.04 0.70
N GLY A 262 12.63 -0.34 1.42
CA GLY A 262 11.18 -0.43 1.36
C GLY A 262 10.53 0.45 2.39
N GLY A 263 9.30 0.13 2.77
CA GLY A 263 8.64 0.76 3.90
C GLY A 263 7.12 0.60 3.92
N PRO A 264 6.51 0.68 5.11
CA PRO A 264 5.06 0.63 5.27
C PRO A 264 4.38 1.69 4.40
N ALA A 265 3.32 1.28 3.70
CA ALA A 265 2.65 2.11 2.72
C ALA A 265 1.14 2.13 2.93
N ARG A 266 0.49 3.28 2.68
CA ARG A 266 -0.95 3.32 2.49
C ARG A 266 -1.26 3.04 1.03
N VAL A 267 -1.90 1.91 0.75
CA VAL A 267 -2.27 1.48 -0.59
C VAL A 267 -3.78 1.59 -0.76
N MET A 268 -4.22 2.13 -1.88
CA MET A 268 -5.63 2.34 -2.19
C MET A 268 -5.88 2.02 -3.66
N ALA A 269 -7.10 1.62 -3.99
CA ALA A 269 -7.55 1.52 -5.37
C ALA A 269 -8.82 2.34 -5.60
N VAL A 270 -8.99 2.82 -6.83
CA VAL A 270 -10.19 3.50 -7.32
C VAL A 270 -10.81 2.68 -8.44
N VAL A 271 -12.11 2.40 -8.32
CA VAL A 271 -12.94 1.68 -9.31
C VAL A 271 -14.14 2.50 -9.72
#